data_6e6d0eda770146aa229eeec4208b1f42
#
_entry.id   6e6d0eda770146aa229eeec4208b1f42
#
_cell.length_a   1.000
_cell.length_b   1.000
_cell.length_c   1.000
_cell.angle_alpha   90.00
_cell.angle_beta   90.00
_cell.angle_gamma   90.00
#
_symmetry.space_group_name_H-M   'P 1'
#
loop_
_entity.id
_entity.type
_entity.pdbx_description
1 polymer ?
#
loop_
_entity_poly.entity_id
_entity_poly.type
_entity_poly.pdbx_seq_one_letter_code
_entity_poly.pdbx_strand_id
1 'polypeptide(L)'
;MFEEMHRRGEPFDYSRRAAEILRHRFVCLAVRRLDPNPTRLLDIGCSMGQLTVQLARLPQALFAVDLSPTAIRGARQRLRALGRPAHCVVASATALPFRAGTFDVVVLSDGLHSWQLPAEERRLALDQAHRVVRPGGHALLTEYLQPRAFPEFVGQVRASPFELVSIDYLYDRLWYQFESWFKAVRDWGWIRRLFGSMPVAVLLCALARPLGPRGSRHICVVARRSL
;
A
#
# COMPACT_ATOMS: atom_id res chain seq x y z
N MET A 1 9.54 -1.91 -17.49
CA MET A 1 8.91 -2.97 -16.68
C MET A 1 7.54 -2.52 -16.14
N PHE A 2 7.41 -1.48 -15.31
CA PHE A 2 6.13 -1.03 -14.72
C PHE A 2 5.07 -0.65 -15.76
N GLU A 3 5.42 0.15 -16.77
CA GLU A 3 4.49 0.58 -17.82
C GLU A 3 3.93 -0.63 -18.61
N GLU A 4 4.78 -1.59 -18.96
CA GLU A 4 4.36 -2.79 -19.69
C GLU A 4 3.41 -3.67 -18.86
N MET A 5 3.65 -3.77 -17.56
CA MET A 5 2.79 -4.49 -16.64
C MET A 5 1.37 -3.90 -16.59
N HIS A 6 1.25 -2.57 -16.55
CA HIS A 6 -0.04 -1.88 -16.53
C HIS A 6 -0.75 -1.89 -17.89
N ARG A 7 -0.01 -1.97 -19.03
CA ARG A 7 -0.62 -2.11 -20.36
C ARG A 7 -1.40 -3.41 -20.53
N ARG A 8 -1.03 -4.48 -19.81
CA ARG A 8 -1.71 -5.79 -19.83
C ARG A 8 -2.98 -5.82 -18.98
N GLY A 9 -3.32 -4.75 -18.31
CA GLY A 9 -4.49 -4.62 -17.44
C GLY A 9 -4.13 -4.41 -15.98
N GLU A 10 -5.06 -4.75 -15.08
CA GLU A 10 -4.84 -4.64 -13.63
C GLU A 10 -3.81 -5.67 -13.19
N PRO A 11 -2.59 -5.26 -12.80
CA PRO A 11 -1.62 -6.20 -12.26
C PRO A 11 -2.14 -6.72 -10.91
N PHE A 12 -1.99 -8.00 -10.63
CA PHE A 12 -2.29 -8.61 -9.32
C PHE A 12 -3.77 -8.80 -8.94
N ASP A 13 -4.75 -8.52 -9.84
CA ASP A 13 -6.20 -8.78 -9.59
C ASP A 13 -6.74 -8.15 -8.27
N TYR A 14 -6.23 -6.98 -7.89
CA TYR A 14 -6.54 -6.30 -6.61
C TYR A 14 -8.05 -6.11 -6.36
N SER A 15 -8.85 -5.91 -7.41
CA SER A 15 -10.28 -5.64 -7.26
C SER A 15 -11.12 -6.88 -6.95
N ARG A 16 -10.58 -8.10 -7.15
CA ARG A 16 -11.34 -9.37 -7.05
C ARG A 16 -10.93 -10.26 -5.88
N ARG A 17 -9.75 -10.05 -5.30
CA ARG A 17 -9.20 -10.90 -4.24
C ARG A 17 -9.58 -10.33 -2.87
N ALA A 18 -10.23 -11.13 -2.03
CA ALA A 18 -10.67 -10.69 -0.71
C ALA A 18 -9.50 -10.26 0.20
N ALA A 19 -8.33 -10.91 0.08
CA ALA A 19 -7.13 -10.51 0.82
C ALA A 19 -6.68 -9.09 0.46
N GLU A 20 -6.71 -8.72 -0.83
CA GLU A 20 -6.34 -7.38 -1.27
C GLU A 20 -7.34 -6.32 -0.79
N ILE A 21 -8.64 -6.64 -0.83
CA ILE A 21 -9.68 -5.76 -0.28
C ILE A 21 -9.47 -5.58 1.22
N LEU A 22 -9.13 -6.66 1.93
CA LEU A 22 -8.84 -6.63 3.38
C LEU A 22 -7.59 -5.79 3.66
N ARG A 23 -6.52 -5.95 2.88
CA ARG A 23 -5.31 -5.14 2.96
C ARG A 23 -5.60 -3.65 2.78
N HIS A 24 -6.36 -3.28 1.74
CA HIS A 24 -6.74 -1.89 1.51
C HIS A 24 -7.55 -1.31 2.68
N ARG A 25 -8.49 -2.10 3.24
CA ARG A 25 -9.24 -1.69 4.44
C ARG A 25 -8.32 -1.50 5.65
N PHE A 26 -7.34 -2.40 5.83
CA PHE A 26 -6.34 -2.29 6.89
C PHE A 26 -5.53 -0.98 6.76
N VAL A 27 -5.04 -0.66 5.56
CA VAL A 27 -4.32 0.60 5.28
C VAL A 27 -5.22 1.81 5.58
N CYS A 28 -6.46 1.82 5.10
CA CYS A 28 -7.40 2.91 5.38
C CYS A 28 -7.70 3.09 6.87
N LEU A 29 -7.84 1.99 7.63
CA LEU A 29 -8.03 2.04 9.07
C LEU A 29 -6.78 2.56 9.79
N ALA A 30 -5.59 2.16 9.35
CA ALA A 30 -4.34 2.67 9.89
C ALA A 30 -4.21 4.19 9.66
N VAL A 31 -4.48 4.67 8.44
CA VAL A 31 -4.50 6.11 8.15
C VAL A 31 -5.49 6.86 9.06
N ARG A 32 -6.72 6.34 9.22
CA ARG A 32 -7.73 6.96 10.10
C ARG A 32 -7.32 7.05 11.57
N ARG A 33 -6.50 6.11 12.05
CA ARG A 33 -5.98 6.13 13.42
C ARG A 33 -4.90 7.19 13.61
N LEU A 34 -4.13 7.46 12.54
CA LEU A 34 -3.08 8.48 12.55
C LEU A 34 -3.66 9.90 12.45
N ASP A 35 -4.55 10.05 11.49
CA ASP A 35 -5.27 11.32 11.27
C ASP A 35 -6.66 10.98 10.68
N PRO A 36 -7.76 11.20 11.43
CA PRO A 36 -9.10 10.88 10.97
C PRO A 36 -9.58 11.77 9.81
N ASN A 37 -9.02 12.98 9.65
CA ASN A 37 -9.39 13.95 8.63
C ASN A 37 -8.15 14.70 8.10
N PRO A 38 -7.21 14.03 7.43
CA PRO A 38 -6.03 14.71 6.93
C PRO A 38 -6.42 15.77 5.88
N THR A 39 -5.80 16.94 5.95
CA THR A 39 -6.03 17.98 4.95
C THR A 39 -5.50 17.53 3.59
N ARG A 40 -4.27 16.97 3.57
CA ARG A 40 -3.62 16.49 2.35
C ARG A 40 -3.01 15.12 2.57
N LEU A 41 -3.41 14.16 1.74
CA LEU A 41 -2.88 12.81 1.72
C LEU A 41 -2.22 12.52 0.37
N LEU A 42 -1.05 11.88 0.40
CA LEU A 42 -0.35 11.41 -0.80
C LEU A 42 -0.29 9.88 -0.81
N ASP A 43 -0.69 9.29 -1.93
CA ASP A 43 -0.54 7.85 -2.25
C ASP A 43 0.60 7.69 -3.27
N ILE A 44 1.72 7.11 -2.84
CA ILE A 44 2.92 6.91 -3.67
C ILE A 44 2.92 5.47 -4.21
N GLY A 45 3.05 5.32 -5.54
CA GLY A 45 2.92 4.02 -6.20
C GLY A 45 1.46 3.59 -6.29
N CYS A 46 0.59 4.52 -6.68
CA CYS A 46 -0.87 4.32 -6.64
C CYS A 46 -1.39 3.27 -7.62
N SER A 47 -0.57 2.76 -8.55
CA SER A 47 -0.98 1.86 -9.61
C SER A 47 -2.26 2.38 -10.32
N MET A 48 -3.18 1.50 -10.67
CA MET A 48 -4.46 1.88 -11.30
C MET A 48 -5.51 2.41 -10.30
N GLY A 49 -5.11 2.79 -9.07
CA GLY A 49 -5.93 3.51 -8.11
C GLY A 49 -6.87 2.68 -7.25
N GLN A 50 -6.64 1.37 -7.07
CA GLN A 50 -7.52 0.51 -6.27
C GLN A 50 -7.54 0.91 -4.79
N LEU A 51 -6.35 1.13 -4.19
CA LEU A 51 -6.23 1.67 -2.83
C LEU A 51 -6.63 3.14 -2.79
N THR A 52 -6.15 3.93 -3.77
CA THR A 52 -6.40 5.37 -3.88
C THR A 52 -7.88 5.73 -3.77
N VAL A 53 -8.75 4.95 -4.41
CA VAL A 53 -10.22 5.13 -4.36
C VAL A 53 -10.77 4.97 -2.94
N GLN A 54 -10.21 4.07 -2.16
CA GLN A 54 -10.63 3.86 -0.77
C GLN A 54 -10.09 4.99 0.13
N LEU A 55 -8.83 5.40 -0.11
CA LEU A 55 -8.22 6.54 0.56
C LEU A 55 -8.95 7.86 0.25
N ALA A 56 -9.53 8.03 -0.94
CA ALA A 56 -10.21 9.24 -1.36
C ALA A 56 -11.42 9.67 -0.48
N ARG A 57 -11.79 8.84 0.49
CA ARG A 57 -12.85 9.12 1.47
C ARG A 57 -12.33 9.79 2.74
N LEU A 58 -11.02 9.90 2.90
CA LEU A 58 -10.39 10.34 4.14
C LEU A 58 -9.95 11.81 4.11
N PRO A 59 -9.15 12.27 3.11
CA PRO A 59 -8.60 13.62 3.09
C PRO A 59 -9.57 14.64 2.49
N GLN A 60 -9.28 15.91 2.75
CA GLN A 60 -9.89 17.02 2.01
C GLN A 60 -9.31 17.08 0.58
N ALA A 61 -8.01 16.83 0.41
CA ALA A 61 -7.35 16.74 -0.88
C ALA A 61 -6.46 15.49 -0.96
N LEU A 62 -6.70 14.67 -2.00
CA LEU A 62 -5.92 13.46 -2.29
C LEU A 62 -4.99 13.71 -3.46
N PHE A 63 -3.76 13.30 -3.29
CA PHE A 63 -2.73 13.26 -4.33
C PHE A 63 -2.29 11.81 -4.55
N ALA A 64 -2.01 11.45 -5.80
CA ALA A 64 -1.59 10.11 -6.16
C ALA A 64 -0.48 10.19 -7.20
N VAL A 65 0.59 9.42 -7.01
CA VAL A 65 1.71 9.37 -7.97
C VAL A 65 2.02 7.92 -8.33
N ASP A 66 2.38 7.74 -9.59
CA ASP A 66 2.94 6.48 -10.10
C ASP A 66 3.90 6.80 -11.26
N LEU A 67 4.89 5.95 -11.46
CA LEU A 67 5.85 6.10 -12.55
C LEU A 67 5.22 5.80 -13.92
N SER A 68 4.16 4.96 -13.97
CA SER A 68 3.48 4.53 -15.18
C SER A 68 2.38 5.53 -15.59
N PRO A 69 2.49 6.15 -16.79
CA PRO A 69 1.40 6.95 -17.34
C PRO A 69 0.09 6.17 -17.52
N THR A 70 0.18 4.87 -17.82
CA THR A 70 -1.00 4.00 -17.96
C THR A 70 -1.68 3.77 -16.61
N ALA A 71 -0.92 3.56 -15.54
CA ALA A 71 -1.43 3.48 -14.17
C ALA A 71 -2.18 4.77 -13.79
N ILE A 72 -1.58 5.92 -14.00
CA ILE A 72 -2.18 7.22 -13.70
C ILE A 72 -3.46 7.48 -14.50
N ARG A 73 -3.52 7.08 -15.78
CA ARG A 73 -4.78 7.16 -16.56
C ARG A 73 -5.88 6.30 -15.94
N GLY A 74 -5.56 5.05 -15.56
CA GLY A 74 -6.49 4.14 -14.91
C GLY A 74 -6.99 4.68 -13.57
N ALA A 75 -6.09 5.20 -12.72
CA ALA A 75 -6.42 5.80 -11.44
C ALA A 75 -7.37 7.01 -11.60
N ARG A 76 -7.07 7.92 -12.54
CA ARG A 76 -7.93 9.08 -12.86
C ARG A 76 -9.32 8.63 -13.31
N GLN A 77 -9.41 7.66 -14.21
CA GLN A 77 -10.69 7.14 -14.71
C GLN A 77 -11.53 6.56 -13.57
N ARG A 78 -10.90 5.73 -12.72
CA ARG A 78 -11.56 5.08 -11.57
C ARG A 78 -12.05 6.09 -10.54
N LEU A 79 -11.25 7.09 -10.21
CA LEU A 79 -11.61 8.16 -9.26
C LEU A 79 -12.75 9.04 -9.80
N ARG A 80 -12.71 9.40 -11.10
CA ARG A 80 -13.79 10.17 -11.76
C ARG A 80 -15.11 9.40 -11.76
N ALA A 81 -15.09 8.10 -12.06
CA ALA A 81 -16.29 7.26 -12.07
C ALA A 81 -16.99 7.19 -10.71
N LEU A 82 -16.26 7.46 -9.61
CA LEU A 82 -16.79 7.49 -8.24
C LEU A 82 -17.07 8.91 -7.73
N GLY A 83 -16.94 9.94 -8.56
CA GLY A 83 -17.10 11.33 -8.14
C GLY A 83 -16.09 11.77 -7.07
N ARG A 84 -14.89 11.17 -7.04
CA ARG A 84 -13.84 11.43 -6.06
C ARG A 84 -12.59 11.97 -6.75
N PRO A 85 -12.54 13.27 -7.12
CA PRO A 85 -11.39 13.82 -7.80
C PRO A 85 -10.13 13.74 -6.92
N ALA A 86 -9.01 13.42 -7.55
CA ALA A 86 -7.69 13.44 -6.92
C ALA A 86 -6.65 14.02 -7.91
N HIS A 87 -5.60 14.59 -7.36
CA HIS A 87 -4.47 15.09 -8.14
C HIS A 87 -3.53 13.93 -8.49
N CYS A 88 -3.73 13.32 -9.66
CA CYS A 88 -2.89 12.21 -10.13
C CYS A 88 -1.76 12.73 -11.01
N VAL A 89 -0.51 12.37 -10.68
CA VAL A 89 0.70 12.86 -11.33
C VAL A 89 1.61 11.69 -11.73
N VAL A 90 2.17 11.73 -12.92
CA VAL A 90 3.23 10.78 -13.32
C VAL A 90 4.53 11.26 -12.71
N ALA A 91 5.08 10.50 -11.74
CA ALA A 91 6.34 10.83 -11.08
C ALA A 91 7.00 9.60 -10.48
N SER A 92 8.32 9.66 -10.28
CA SER A 92 9.06 8.66 -9.52
C SER A 92 8.92 8.91 -8.02
N ALA A 93 8.86 7.83 -7.24
CA ALA A 93 8.96 7.89 -5.78
C ALA A 93 10.30 8.49 -5.32
N THR A 94 11.36 8.36 -6.13
CA THR A 94 12.70 8.92 -5.87
C THR A 94 12.85 10.40 -6.23
N ALA A 95 11.81 11.01 -6.88
CA ALA A 95 11.83 12.41 -7.32
C ALA A 95 10.39 12.96 -7.29
N LEU A 96 9.84 13.17 -6.10
CA LEU A 96 8.46 13.66 -5.93
C LEU A 96 8.35 15.14 -6.27
N PRO A 97 7.39 15.54 -7.16
CA PRO A 97 7.26 16.92 -7.64
C PRO A 97 6.46 17.82 -6.69
N PHE A 98 6.65 17.64 -5.38
CA PHE A 98 5.94 18.40 -4.35
C PHE A 98 6.93 19.16 -3.47
N ARG A 99 6.46 20.27 -2.90
CA ARG A 99 7.24 21.04 -1.91
C ARG A 99 7.42 20.22 -0.64
N ALA A 100 8.50 20.51 0.10
CA ALA A 100 8.71 19.93 1.43
C ALA A 100 7.55 20.30 2.37
N GLY A 101 7.18 19.38 3.26
CA GLY A 101 6.16 19.62 4.27
C GLY A 101 4.74 19.84 3.75
N THR A 102 4.40 19.25 2.59
CA THR A 102 3.08 19.45 1.95
C THR A 102 1.99 18.56 2.54
N PHE A 103 2.31 17.34 2.99
CA PHE A 103 1.32 16.31 3.32
C PHE A 103 1.26 15.99 4.80
N ASP A 104 0.03 15.82 5.32
CA ASP A 104 -0.21 15.35 6.68
C ASP A 104 0.10 13.86 6.80
N VAL A 105 -0.33 13.08 5.79
CA VAL A 105 -0.10 11.65 5.70
C VAL A 105 0.38 11.27 4.30
N VAL A 106 1.42 10.44 4.26
CA VAL A 106 1.92 9.80 3.05
C VAL A 106 1.73 8.30 3.18
N VAL A 107 1.16 7.66 2.17
CA VAL A 107 1.00 6.21 2.07
C VAL A 107 1.93 5.69 0.98
N LEU A 108 2.71 4.66 1.28
CA LEU A 108 3.57 3.95 0.36
C LEU A 108 3.30 2.45 0.55
N SER A 109 2.42 1.90 -0.31
CA SER A 109 1.93 0.54 -0.16
C SER A 109 2.49 -0.37 -1.23
N ASP A 110 3.29 -1.37 -0.82
CA ASP A 110 3.97 -2.36 -1.66
C ASP A 110 4.83 -1.73 -2.79
N GLY A 111 5.43 -0.59 -2.49
CA GLY A 111 6.23 0.18 -3.45
C GLY A 111 7.75 0.14 -3.21
N LEU A 112 8.21 -0.50 -2.12
CA LEU A 112 9.63 -0.56 -1.74
C LEU A 112 10.23 -1.96 -1.90
N HIS A 113 9.57 -2.85 -2.65
CA HIS A 113 10.07 -4.21 -2.86
C HIS A 113 11.48 -4.26 -3.45
N SER A 114 12.33 -5.10 -2.87
CA SER A 114 13.72 -5.29 -3.33
C SER A 114 13.84 -5.82 -4.77
N TRP A 115 12.82 -6.50 -5.26
CA TRP A 115 12.77 -6.94 -6.67
C TRP A 115 12.32 -5.83 -7.64
N GLN A 116 11.73 -4.76 -7.13
CA GLN A 116 11.26 -3.62 -7.92
C GLN A 116 12.27 -2.47 -7.92
N LEU A 117 12.87 -2.20 -6.74
CA LEU A 117 13.77 -1.08 -6.53
C LEU A 117 15.10 -1.54 -5.92
N PRO A 118 16.24 -1.12 -6.47
CA PRO A 118 17.54 -1.23 -5.82
C PRO A 118 17.55 -0.57 -4.43
N ALA A 119 18.47 -0.99 -3.56
CA ALA A 119 18.56 -0.47 -2.19
C ALA A 119 18.68 1.06 -2.13
N GLU A 120 19.48 1.63 -3.02
CA GLU A 120 19.68 3.08 -3.11
C GLU A 120 18.39 3.82 -3.52
N GLU A 121 17.64 3.30 -4.48
CA GLU A 121 16.37 3.89 -4.88
C GLU A 121 15.32 3.79 -3.77
N ARG A 122 15.31 2.69 -2.99
CA ARG A 122 14.44 2.56 -1.81
C ARG A 122 14.77 3.62 -0.76
N ARG A 123 16.09 3.86 -0.51
CA ARG A 123 16.54 4.92 0.40
C ARG A 123 16.09 6.29 -0.10
N LEU A 124 16.31 6.60 -1.38
CA LEU A 124 15.87 7.86 -1.98
C LEU A 124 14.35 8.04 -1.91
N ALA A 125 13.56 6.98 -2.11
CA ALA A 125 12.10 7.05 -1.99
C ALA A 125 11.67 7.36 -0.54
N LEU A 126 12.32 6.78 0.48
CA LEU A 126 12.08 7.10 1.88
C LEU A 126 12.48 8.55 2.20
N ASP A 127 13.61 9.03 1.69
CA ASP A 127 14.06 10.41 1.86
C ASP A 127 13.07 11.40 1.22
N GLN A 128 12.55 11.09 0.02
CA GLN A 128 11.54 11.91 -0.65
C GLN A 128 10.20 11.89 0.10
N ALA A 129 9.76 10.73 0.58
CA ALA A 129 8.56 10.62 1.40
C ALA A 129 8.70 11.47 2.68
N HIS A 130 9.85 11.37 3.37
CA HIS A 130 10.13 12.20 4.55
C HIS A 130 10.11 13.70 4.22
N ARG A 131 10.74 14.10 3.11
CA ARG A 131 10.80 15.50 2.69
C ARG A 131 9.41 16.11 2.51
N VAL A 132 8.49 15.37 1.88
CA VAL A 132 7.15 15.89 1.54
C VAL A 132 6.14 15.79 2.69
N VAL A 133 6.35 14.92 3.68
CA VAL A 133 5.57 14.89 4.93
C VAL A 133 5.84 16.17 5.71
N ARG A 134 4.82 16.81 6.29
CA ARG A 134 5.00 17.97 7.15
C ARG A 134 5.66 17.60 8.49
N PRO A 135 6.31 18.53 9.20
CA PRO A 135 6.73 18.27 10.58
C PRO A 135 5.54 17.81 11.43
N GLY A 136 5.73 16.75 12.22
CA GLY A 136 4.68 16.09 13.00
C GLY A 136 3.71 15.22 12.17
N GLY A 137 3.81 15.18 10.84
CA GLY A 137 3.02 14.32 9.96
C GLY A 137 3.57 12.88 9.91
N HIS A 138 2.84 12.00 9.23
CA HIS A 138 3.08 10.56 9.25
C HIS A 138 3.31 9.96 7.86
N ALA A 139 4.12 8.92 7.81
CA ALA A 139 4.22 7.99 6.68
C ALA A 139 3.69 6.61 7.10
N LEU A 140 2.84 6.02 6.28
CA LEU A 140 2.38 4.64 6.39
C LEU A 140 3.04 3.81 5.29
N LEU A 141 3.89 2.88 5.68
CA LEU A 141 4.70 2.06 4.78
C LEU A 141 4.26 0.61 4.91
N THR A 142 3.74 0.00 3.84
CA THR A 142 3.37 -1.41 3.85
C THR A 142 4.15 -2.19 2.81
N GLU A 143 4.52 -3.43 3.14
CA GLU A 143 5.22 -4.33 2.23
C GLU A 143 4.76 -5.77 2.34
N TYR A 144 4.62 -6.44 1.17
CA TYR A 144 4.40 -7.88 1.07
C TYR A 144 5.73 -8.62 1.10
N LEU A 145 6.05 -9.26 2.22
CA LEU A 145 7.34 -9.90 2.45
C LEU A 145 7.20 -11.29 3.09
N GLN A 146 8.26 -12.08 3.01
CA GLN A 146 8.43 -13.22 3.91
C GLN A 146 8.70 -12.70 5.33
N PRO A 147 8.19 -13.34 6.40
CA PRO A 147 8.41 -12.89 7.78
C PRO A 147 9.89 -12.71 8.15
N ARG A 148 10.79 -13.50 7.55
CA ARG A 148 12.24 -13.39 7.73
C ARG A 148 12.84 -12.08 7.23
N ALA A 149 12.15 -11.39 6.29
CA ALA A 149 12.60 -10.12 5.71
C ALA A 149 12.02 -8.90 6.45
N PHE A 150 11.08 -9.07 7.39
CA PHE A 150 10.53 -7.95 8.17
C PHE A 150 11.59 -7.15 8.93
N PRO A 151 12.59 -7.79 9.61
CA PRO A 151 13.63 -7.03 10.30
C PRO A 151 14.46 -6.15 9.36
N GLU A 152 14.74 -6.61 8.14
CA GLU A 152 15.47 -5.82 7.13
C GLU A 152 14.67 -4.59 6.74
N PHE A 153 13.38 -4.76 6.42
CA PHE A 153 12.48 -3.65 6.06
C PHE A 153 12.36 -2.63 7.19
N VAL A 154 12.15 -3.09 8.42
CA VAL A 154 12.13 -2.21 9.61
C VAL A 154 13.46 -1.49 9.79
N GLY A 155 14.58 -2.19 9.55
CA GLY A 155 15.93 -1.61 9.59
C GLY A 155 16.12 -0.49 8.58
N GLN A 156 15.59 -0.65 7.36
CA GLN A 156 15.63 0.39 6.32
C GLN A 156 14.83 1.64 6.74
N VAL A 157 13.63 1.45 7.34
CA VAL A 157 12.84 2.59 7.84
C VAL A 157 13.55 3.28 9.01
N ARG A 158 14.16 2.54 9.93
CA ARG A 158 14.94 3.10 11.04
C ARG A 158 16.21 3.85 10.59
N ALA A 159 16.80 3.44 9.48
CA ALA A 159 17.96 4.10 8.89
C ALA A 159 17.59 5.36 8.10
N SER A 160 16.29 5.58 7.82
CA SER A 160 15.77 6.79 7.17
C SER A 160 15.62 7.93 8.20
N PRO A 161 15.40 9.18 7.74
CA PRO A 161 15.17 10.31 8.64
C PRO A 161 13.86 10.25 9.45
N PHE A 162 13.01 9.25 9.24
CA PHE A 162 11.77 9.06 9.97
C PHE A 162 11.99 8.51 11.38
N GLU A 163 11.16 8.94 12.32
CA GLU A 163 10.99 8.32 13.63
C GLU A 163 9.96 7.17 13.50
N LEU A 164 10.35 5.94 13.86
CA LEU A 164 9.45 4.78 13.85
C LEU A 164 8.46 4.88 15.03
N VAL A 165 7.15 4.84 14.72
CA VAL A 165 6.07 4.96 15.71
C VAL A 165 5.50 3.60 16.09
N SER A 166 5.10 2.79 15.11
CA SER A 166 4.55 1.45 15.35
C SER A 166 4.80 0.49 14.20
N ILE A 167 4.67 -0.80 14.51
CA ILE A 167 4.72 -1.89 13.54
C ILE A 167 3.47 -2.74 13.76
N ASP A 168 2.69 -2.92 12.70
CA ASP A 168 1.50 -3.75 12.66
C ASP A 168 1.59 -4.83 11.58
N TYR A 169 0.78 -5.88 11.71
CA TYR A 169 0.77 -7.04 10.81
C TYR A 169 -0.66 -7.38 10.37
N LEU A 170 -0.85 -7.77 9.11
CA LEU A 170 -2.18 -8.13 8.60
C LEU A 170 -2.60 -9.57 8.92
N TYR A 171 -1.68 -10.46 9.26
CA TYR A 171 -1.90 -11.89 9.55
C TYR A 171 -2.49 -12.70 8.38
N ASP A 172 -2.15 -12.37 7.18
CA ASP A 172 -2.73 -12.90 5.94
C ASP A 172 -1.98 -14.10 5.34
N ARG A 173 -0.99 -14.65 6.04
CA ARG A 173 -0.17 -15.77 5.54
C ARG A 173 -0.99 -17.00 5.18
N LEU A 174 -1.96 -17.39 6.02
CA LEU A 174 -2.79 -18.56 5.75
C LEU A 174 -3.65 -18.37 4.50
N TRP A 175 -4.10 -17.14 4.22
CA TRP A 175 -4.79 -16.84 2.98
C TRP A 175 -3.91 -17.10 1.75
N TYR A 176 -2.69 -16.58 1.71
CA TYR A 176 -1.77 -16.79 0.58
C TYR A 176 -1.34 -18.25 0.44
N GLN A 177 -1.23 -18.99 1.54
CA GLN A 177 -0.96 -20.41 1.52
C GLN A 177 -2.14 -21.20 0.94
N PHE A 178 -3.34 -20.89 1.38
CA PHE A 178 -4.59 -21.41 0.84
C PHE A 178 -4.70 -21.13 -0.67
N GLU A 179 -4.50 -19.89 -1.09
CA GLU A 179 -4.52 -19.50 -2.50
C GLU A 179 -3.46 -20.24 -3.32
N SER A 180 -2.27 -20.48 -2.77
CA SER A 180 -1.21 -21.24 -3.42
C SER A 180 -1.59 -22.70 -3.68
N TRP A 181 -2.27 -23.34 -2.73
CA TRP A 181 -2.74 -24.73 -2.89
C TRP A 181 -3.79 -24.87 -3.98
N PHE A 182 -4.64 -23.89 -4.16
CA PHE A 182 -5.71 -23.91 -5.16
C PHE A 182 -5.38 -23.16 -6.45
N LYS A 183 -4.14 -22.75 -6.64
CA LYS A 183 -3.71 -21.94 -7.80
C LYS A 183 -4.05 -22.59 -9.15
N ALA A 184 -3.91 -23.93 -9.26
CA ALA A 184 -4.17 -24.67 -10.50
C ALA A 184 -5.67 -24.74 -10.88
N VAL A 185 -6.56 -24.56 -9.90
CA VAL A 185 -8.02 -24.70 -10.04
C VAL A 185 -8.77 -23.42 -9.68
N ARG A 186 -8.06 -22.30 -9.57
CA ARG A 186 -8.61 -21.00 -9.13
C ARG A 186 -9.75 -20.48 -9.99
N ASP A 187 -9.80 -20.90 -11.26
CA ASP A 187 -10.81 -20.47 -12.23
C ASP A 187 -12.12 -21.26 -12.13
N TRP A 188 -12.16 -22.34 -11.34
CA TRP A 188 -13.39 -23.05 -11.04
C TRP A 188 -14.37 -22.13 -10.29
N GLY A 189 -15.63 -22.11 -10.72
CA GLY A 189 -16.61 -21.13 -10.28
C GLY A 189 -16.80 -21.03 -8.76
N TRP A 190 -16.78 -22.16 -8.03
CA TRP A 190 -16.90 -22.19 -6.58
C TRP A 190 -15.62 -21.75 -5.86
N ILE A 191 -14.44 -22.09 -6.38
CA ILE A 191 -13.13 -21.64 -5.85
C ILE A 191 -12.99 -20.13 -6.04
N ARG A 192 -13.36 -19.60 -7.20
CA ARG A 192 -13.36 -18.15 -7.46
C ARG A 192 -14.27 -17.40 -6.48
N ARG A 193 -15.45 -17.95 -6.14
CA ARG A 193 -16.34 -17.39 -5.11
C ARG A 193 -15.68 -17.42 -3.73
N LEU A 194 -14.97 -18.49 -3.40
CA LEU A 194 -14.27 -18.62 -2.13
C LEU A 194 -13.14 -17.59 -2.00
N PHE A 195 -12.36 -17.35 -3.06
CA PHE A 195 -11.33 -16.30 -3.09
C PHE A 195 -11.90 -14.86 -3.04
N GLY A 196 -13.13 -14.65 -3.47
CA GLY A 196 -13.85 -13.39 -3.28
C GLY A 196 -14.51 -13.24 -1.90
N SER A 197 -14.48 -14.28 -1.05
CA SER A 197 -15.22 -14.32 0.21
C SER A 197 -14.49 -13.58 1.33
N MET A 198 -15.01 -12.42 1.72
CA MET A 198 -14.51 -11.65 2.87
C MET A 198 -14.57 -12.41 4.20
N PRO A 199 -15.66 -13.14 4.54
CA PRO A 199 -15.69 -13.95 5.77
C PRO A 199 -14.55 -14.98 5.83
N VAL A 200 -14.23 -15.65 4.73
CA VAL A 200 -13.13 -16.61 4.65
C VAL A 200 -11.78 -15.91 4.87
N ALA A 201 -11.56 -14.77 4.24
CA ALA A 201 -10.32 -14.00 4.43
C ALA A 201 -10.15 -13.56 5.89
N VAL A 202 -11.20 -13.03 6.50
CA VAL A 202 -11.18 -12.62 7.92
C VAL A 202 -10.92 -13.80 8.84
N LEU A 203 -11.57 -14.95 8.61
CA LEU A 203 -11.36 -16.17 9.40
C LEU A 203 -9.90 -16.64 9.32
N LEU A 204 -9.33 -16.72 8.11
CA LEU A 204 -7.94 -17.15 7.92
C LEU A 204 -6.94 -16.18 8.57
N CYS A 205 -7.21 -14.87 8.54
CA CYS A 205 -6.42 -13.88 9.26
C CYS A 205 -6.53 -14.07 10.79
N ALA A 206 -7.73 -14.33 11.31
CA ALA A 206 -7.93 -14.59 12.72
C ALA A 206 -7.18 -15.85 13.19
N LEU A 207 -7.23 -16.93 12.41
CA LEU A 207 -6.50 -18.18 12.67
C LEU A 207 -4.97 -18.01 12.60
N ALA A 208 -4.48 -17.09 11.78
CA ALA A 208 -3.04 -16.79 11.65
C ALA A 208 -2.51 -15.89 12.78
N ARG A 209 -3.38 -15.15 13.48
CA ARG A 209 -3.01 -14.17 14.51
C ARG A 209 -2.16 -14.72 15.66
N PRO A 210 -2.44 -15.92 16.22
CA PRO A 210 -1.62 -16.50 17.29
C PRO A 210 -0.17 -16.78 16.89
N LEU A 211 0.12 -16.87 15.57
CA LEU A 211 1.48 -17.07 15.07
C LEU A 211 2.34 -15.78 15.13
N GLY A 212 1.76 -14.66 15.59
CA GLY A 212 2.43 -13.37 15.63
C GLY A 212 2.92 -12.94 14.23
N PRO A 213 4.07 -12.26 14.12
CA PRO A 213 4.59 -11.81 12.82
C PRO A 213 4.75 -12.92 11.78
N ARG A 214 5.00 -14.18 12.24
CA ARG A 214 5.11 -15.36 11.35
C ARG A 214 3.80 -15.71 10.65
N GLY A 215 2.67 -15.27 11.17
CA GLY A 215 1.34 -15.44 10.56
C GLY A 215 1.01 -14.41 9.49
N SER A 216 1.93 -13.49 9.17
CA SER A 216 1.71 -12.41 8.23
C SER A 216 2.58 -12.51 6.99
N ARG A 217 2.11 -11.90 5.90
CA ARG A 217 2.86 -11.61 4.68
C ARG A 217 2.95 -10.09 4.45
N HIS A 218 2.02 -9.31 5.02
CA HIS A 218 2.11 -7.86 5.00
C HIS A 218 2.50 -7.31 6.36
N ILE A 219 3.53 -6.49 6.34
CA ILE A 219 3.95 -5.64 7.45
C ILE A 219 3.50 -4.20 7.16
N CYS A 220 3.10 -3.50 8.18
CA CYS A 220 2.76 -2.08 8.14
C CYS A 220 3.61 -1.34 9.16
N VAL A 221 4.39 -0.40 8.70
CA VAL A 221 5.22 0.45 9.55
C VAL A 221 4.66 1.86 9.51
N VAL A 222 4.37 2.39 10.69
CA VAL A 222 4.03 3.80 10.87
C VAL A 222 5.30 4.53 11.27
N ALA A 223 5.60 5.59 10.55
CA ALA A 223 6.73 6.45 10.81
C ALA A 223 6.27 7.93 10.86
N ARG A 224 6.96 8.76 11.62
CA ARG A 224 6.63 10.17 11.81
C ARG A 224 7.81 11.04 11.40
N ARG A 225 7.54 12.19 10.80
CA ARG A 225 8.55 13.25 10.68
C ARG A 225 8.57 14.04 11.98
N SER A 226 9.73 14.11 12.63
CA SER A 226 9.93 14.94 13.83
C SER A 226 9.57 16.41 13.58
N LEU A 227 9.27 17.15 14.65
CA LEU A 227 8.93 18.57 14.59
C LEU A 227 10.09 19.44 14.15
#